data_a0044264111092b6fe1e7640b018be2f
#
_entry.id   a0044264111092b6fe1e7640b018be2f
#
_cell.length_a   1.000
_cell.length_b   1.000
_cell.length_c   1.000
_cell.angle_alpha   90.00
_cell.angle_beta   90.00
_cell.angle_gamma   90.00
#
_symmetry.space_group_name_H-M   'P 1'
#
loop_
_entity.id
_entity.type
_entity.pdbx_description
1 polymer ?
#
loop_
_entity_poly.entity_id
_entity_poly.type
_entity_poly.pdbx_seq_one_letter_code
_entity_poly.pdbx_strand_id
1 'polypeptide(L)' 'MENNININEIEALINLLDDIDKYTFDSVQQKIIELGEDTIPYLQKGFDNSQNSLQRERLAFLLDKFKLTKLNKEI' A
#
# COMPACT_ATOMS: atom_id res chain seq x y z
N MET A 1 -0.52 15.09 17.58
CA MET A 1 -0.72 14.45 17.46
C MET A 1 -0.28 13.53 16.90
N GLU A 2 -0.35 12.67 16.98
CA GLU A 2 0.20 11.80 16.47
C GLU A 2 -0.41 11.29 15.48
N ASN A 3 0.12 10.77 14.68
CA ASN A 3 -0.30 10.17 13.68
C ASN A 3 -0.61 8.90 13.98
N ASN A 4 -1.66 8.57 14.36
CA ASN A 4 -2.03 7.26 14.67
C ASN A 4 -2.48 6.56 13.49
N ILE A 5 -1.60 5.82 12.88
CA ILE A 5 -1.98 4.96 11.82
C ILE A 5 -2.81 3.84 12.36
N ASN A 6 -3.96 3.63 11.79
CA ASN A 6 -4.84 2.54 12.18
C ASN A 6 -4.41 1.29 11.44
N ILE A 7 -3.75 0.39 12.17
CA ILE A 7 -3.23 -0.83 11.57
C ILE A 7 -4.34 -1.69 10.99
N ASN A 8 -5.49 -1.72 11.64
CA ASN A 8 -6.62 -2.50 11.13
C ASN A 8 -7.09 -1.96 9.79
N GLU A 9 -7.09 -0.65 9.63
CA GLU A 9 -7.49 -0.04 8.38
C GLU A 9 -6.49 -0.39 7.28
N ILE A 10 -5.20 -0.34 7.58
CA ILE A 10 -4.18 -0.66 6.60
C ILE A 10 -4.31 -2.12 6.18
N GLU A 11 -4.52 -3.02 7.13
CA GLU A 11 -4.66 -4.42 6.80
C GLU A 11 -5.89 -4.68 5.95
N ALA A 12 -6.99 -3.98 6.23
CA ALA A 12 -8.19 -4.12 5.42
C ALA A 12 -7.94 -3.64 3.99
N LEU A 13 -7.22 -2.54 3.84
CA LEU A 13 -6.88 -2.03 2.52
C LEU A 13 -5.99 -3.01 1.76
N ILE A 14 -5.02 -3.59 2.43
CA ILE A 14 -4.13 -4.56 1.81
C ILE A 14 -4.92 -5.78 1.34
N ASN A 15 -5.87 -6.23 2.16
CA ASN A 15 -6.69 -7.36 1.79
C ASN A 15 -7.54 -7.09 0.55
N LEU A 16 -7.95 -5.86 0.34
CA LEU A 16 -8.72 -5.50 -0.84
C LEU A 16 -7.90 -5.47 -2.12
N LEU A 17 -6.59 -5.53 -2.00
CA LEU A 17 -5.74 -5.49 -3.18
C LEU A 17 -5.83 -6.76 -4.02
N ASP A 18 -6.43 -7.82 -3.49
CA ASP A 18 -6.61 -9.02 -4.29
C ASP A 18 -7.90 -8.96 -5.12
N ASP A 19 -8.66 -7.88 -5.02
CA ASP A 19 -9.88 -7.73 -5.79
C ASP A 19 -9.53 -7.36 -7.21
N ILE A 20 -10.16 -8.01 -8.17
CA ILE A 20 -9.87 -7.76 -9.57
C ILE A 20 -10.56 -6.50 -10.08
N ASP A 21 -11.48 -5.93 -9.30
CA ASP A 21 -12.19 -4.73 -9.71
C ASP A 21 -11.23 -3.54 -9.70
N LYS A 22 -11.06 -2.94 -10.84
CA LYS A 22 -10.13 -1.83 -10.98
C LYS A 22 -10.54 -0.63 -10.14
N TYR A 23 -11.84 -0.39 -10.02
CA TYR A 23 -12.28 0.72 -9.18
C TYR A 23 -11.88 0.52 -7.73
N THR A 24 -12.00 -0.72 -7.26
CA THR A 24 -11.59 -1.03 -5.89
C THR A 24 -10.10 -0.80 -5.73
N PHE A 25 -9.32 -1.26 -6.70
CA PHE A 25 -7.87 -1.08 -6.63
C PHE A 25 -7.50 0.40 -6.63
N ASP A 26 -8.12 1.19 -7.51
CA ASP A 26 -7.79 2.60 -7.60
C ASP A 26 -8.12 3.33 -6.29
N SER A 27 -9.25 3.00 -5.68
CA SER A 27 -9.64 3.63 -4.42
C SER A 27 -8.71 3.24 -3.28
N VAL A 28 -8.34 1.97 -3.22
CA VAL A 28 -7.46 1.47 -2.18
C VAL A 28 -6.07 2.09 -2.34
N GLN A 29 -5.58 2.15 -3.57
CA GLN A 29 -4.28 2.73 -3.86
C GLN A 29 -4.24 4.19 -3.40
N GLN A 30 -5.26 4.95 -3.77
CA GLN A 30 -5.33 6.34 -3.40
C GLN A 30 -5.30 6.51 -1.88
N LYS A 31 -6.06 5.69 -1.18
CA LYS A 31 -6.14 5.79 0.27
C LYS A 31 -4.79 5.47 0.92
N ILE A 32 -4.11 4.45 0.43
CA ILE A 32 -2.81 4.08 0.97
C ILE A 32 -1.81 5.20 0.73
N ILE A 33 -1.83 5.79 -0.46
CA ILE A 33 -0.91 6.88 -0.77
C ILE A 33 -1.19 8.08 0.13
N GLU A 34 -2.46 8.35 0.42
CA GLU A 34 -2.82 9.44 1.31
C GLU A 34 -2.34 9.21 2.73
N LEU A 35 -2.30 7.96 3.16
CA LEU A 35 -1.81 7.64 4.50
C LEU A 35 -0.31 7.83 4.60
N GLY A 36 0.40 7.77 3.48
CA GLY A 36 1.79 8.16 3.42
C GLY A 36 2.78 7.05 3.66
N GLU A 37 4.03 7.44 3.81
CA GLU A 37 5.14 6.50 3.92
C GLU A 37 5.08 5.61 5.14
N ASP A 38 4.33 6.02 6.14
CA ASP A 38 4.21 5.20 7.35
C ASP A 38 3.56 3.85 7.06
N THR A 39 2.90 3.71 5.89
CA THR A 39 2.31 2.43 5.52
C THR A 39 3.34 1.46 4.95
N ILE A 40 4.53 1.93 4.58
CA ILE A 40 5.52 1.08 3.91
C ILE A 40 5.83 -0.21 4.66
N PRO A 41 6.10 -0.18 5.97
CA PRO A 41 6.40 -1.44 6.66
C PRO A 41 5.26 -2.45 6.56
N TYR A 42 4.03 -1.96 6.57
CA TYR A 42 2.87 -2.85 6.50
C TYR A 42 2.69 -3.40 5.09
N LEU A 43 2.99 -2.58 4.08
CA LEU A 43 2.92 -3.04 2.70
C LEU A 43 3.99 -4.11 2.45
N GLN A 44 5.18 -3.91 2.98
CA GLN A 44 6.26 -4.86 2.82
C GLN A 44 5.91 -6.19 3.50
N LYS A 45 5.35 -6.12 4.69
CA LYS A 45 4.95 -7.31 5.41
C LYS A 45 3.86 -8.04 4.63
N GLY A 46 2.90 -7.29 4.10
CA GLY A 46 1.84 -7.88 3.29
C GLY A 46 2.39 -8.58 2.06
N PHE A 47 3.36 -7.95 1.40
CA PHE A 47 4.00 -8.54 0.23
C PHE A 47 4.68 -9.85 0.59
N ASP A 48 5.44 -9.85 1.68
CA ASP A 48 6.19 -11.02 2.09
C ASP A 48 5.27 -12.18 2.47
N ASN A 49 4.10 -11.88 3.01
CA ASN A 49 3.20 -12.91 3.49
C ASN A 49 2.12 -13.32 2.49
N SER A 50 1.94 -12.57 1.42
CA SER A 50 0.85 -12.83 0.50
C SER A 50 1.14 -14.03 -0.38
N GLN A 51 0.13 -14.86 -0.59
CA GLN A 51 0.23 -15.96 -1.53
C GLN A 51 -0.59 -15.67 -2.78
N ASN A 52 -1.22 -14.52 -2.85
CA ASN A 52 -2.04 -14.13 -3.99
C ASN A 52 -1.18 -13.31 -4.95
N SER A 53 -1.02 -13.79 -6.18
CA SER A 53 -0.15 -13.14 -7.16
C SER A 53 -0.56 -11.71 -7.46
N LEU A 54 -1.84 -11.46 -7.60
CA LEU A 54 -2.34 -10.13 -7.92
C LEU A 54 -2.07 -9.18 -6.77
N GLN A 55 -2.30 -9.64 -5.55
CA GLN A 55 -2.06 -8.81 -4.38
C GLN A 55 -0.57 -8.48 -4.27
N ARG A 56 0.30 -9.46 -4.48
CA ARG A 56 1.74 -9.21 -4.42
C ARG A 56 2.17 -8.21 -5.47
N GLU A 57 1.64 -8.33 -6.66
CA GLU A 57 1.98 -7.44 -7.74
C GLU A 57 1.59 -6.01 -7.41
N ARG A 58 0.40 -5.83 -6.85
CA ARG A 58 -0.09 -4.50 -6.50
C ARG A 58 0.66 -3.90 -5.31
N LEU A 59 1.05 -4.75 -4.36
CA LEU A 59 1.86 -4.27 -3.24
C LEU A 59 3.22 -3.82 -3.73
N ALA A 60 3.83 -4.56 -4.66
CA ALA A 60 5.10 -4.16 -5.24
C ALA A 60 4.97 -2.83 -5.97
N PHE A 61 3.88 -2.65 -6.68
CA PHE A 61 3.63 -1.41 -7.41
C PHE A 61 3.54 -0.22 -6.43
N LEU A 62 2.84 -0.40 -5.32
CA LEU A 62 2.71 0.67 -4.34
C LEU A 62 4.05 0.96 -3.66
N LEU A 63 4.81 -0.07 -3.35
CA LEU A 63 6.12 0.13 -2.75
C LEU A 63 7.04 0.89 -3.70
N ASP A 64 6.97 0.60 -4.98
CA ASP A 64 7.74 1.32 -5.97
C ASP A 64 7.33 2.78 -6.06
N LYS A 65 6.05 3.06 -5.96
CA LYS A 65 5.57 4.43 -6.01
C LYS A 65 6.13 5.25 -4.87
N PHE A 66 6.14 4.69 -3.67
CA PHE A 66 6.70 5.41 -2.54
C PHE A 66 8.20 5.61 -2.71
N LYS A 67 8.88 4.64 -3.27
CA LYS A 67 10.30 4.74 -3.50
C LYS A 67 10.63 5.86 -4.47
N LEU A 68 9.88 5.95 -5.56
CA LEU A 68 10.10 7.00 -6.55
C LEU A 68 9.81 8.38 -5.98
N THR A 69 8.75 8.49 -5.20
CA THR A 69 8.41 9.76 -4.57
C THR A 69 9.53 10.21 -3.64
N LYS A 70 10.08 9.27 -2.90
CA LYS A 70 11.15 9.60 -1.96
C LYS A 70 12.39 10.06 -2.70
N LEU A 71 12.73 9.41 -3.80
CA LEU A 71 13.88 9.83 -4.59
C LEU A 71 13.69 11.23 -5.13
N ASN A 72 12.49 11.53 -5.61
CA ASN A 72 12.21 12.85 -6.13
C ASN A 72 12.33 13.91 -5.07
N LYS A 73 11.98 13.59 -3.86
CA LYS A 73 12.06 14.56 -2.78
C LYS A 73 13.48 14.88 -2.41
N GLU A 74 14.39 13.99 -2.66
CA GLU A 74 15.76 14.20 -2.27
C GLU A 74 16.51 15.07 -3.26
N ILE A 75 15.96 15.31 -4.40
CA ILE A 75 16.59 16.18 -5.37
C ILE A 75 16.29 17.62 -5.04
#